data_914390f057bf0afd4a64787ba612a04e
#
_entry.id   914390f057bf0afd4a64787ba612a04e
#
_cell.length_a   1.000
_cell.length_b   1.000
_cell.length_c   1.000
_cell.angle_alpha   90.00
_cell.angle_beta   90.00
_cell.angle_gamma   90.00
#
_symmetry.space_group_name_H-M   'P 1'
#
loop_
_entity.id
_entity.type
_entity.pdbx_description
1 polymer ?
#
loop_
_entity_poly.entity_id
_entity_poly.type
_entity_poly.pdbx_seq_one_letter_code
_entity_poly.pdbx_strand_id
1 'polypeptide(L)'
;MPYIAATDADRTSMLARVGVAKVEDLFSDIPASARFPKLDLPPPLSEMEAMREIEALAAKNLSASSSAWFLGAGAYYHFIPAVVPALASRGEFLTAYTPYQPEVSQGTLQAIFEYQSMAAALLGVEVVNASHYDGATALAEGLLMAYNAAGGSRNKAILCADIHPEYKDVIRSYLAAYAIQIVESDLPPEGAAALADESTFCVVAPYPGFSGAIGDLGAAATAAHAKGVLLVVHADPIMCGLLKSPGELGADIVAAEGQSLGNPMSFGGPFLGMLGAKAGLVRKMPGRLVGQAKDAAGRRGFVLTLTAREQHIRREKAISNICSNQGLAMLQACIYLAAMGKTGMRAVAELCWNKAHHAASLISKLPGFAIAKSDFFKEFTVRTTVPAEELANRLSRHGVVPGLPLSRYFPERRHELLVCVTEMCTKGQIELLARSLEEASR
;
A
#
# COMPACT_ATOMS: atom_id res chain seq x y z
N MET A 1 -12.12 -9.86 -35.42
CA MET A 1 -12.33 -8.91 -36.54
C MET A 1 -11.40 -7.74 -36.31
N PRO A 2 -10.45 -7.43 -37.23
CA PRO A 2 -9.58 -6.30 -37.04
C PRO A 2 -10.36 -4.99 -37.08
N TYR A 3 -10.12 -4.10 -36.14
CA TYR A 3 -10.68 -2.74 -36.13
C TYR A 3 -10.05 -1.81 -37.17
N ILE A 4 -9.40 -2.36 -38.17
CA ILE A 4 -8.77 -1.59 -39.26
C ILE A 4 -9.80 -1.39 -40.34
N ALA A 5 -10.28 -0.16 -40.52
CA ALA A 5 -11.29 0.19 -41.46
C ALA A 5 -10.81 0.16 -42.93
N ALA A 6 -9.50 0.26 -43.17
CA ALA A 6 -8.94 0.29 -44.51
C ALA A 6 -9.05 -1.05 -45.22
N THR A 7 -9.69 -1.06 -46.40
CA THR A 7 -9.75 -2.19 -47.32
C THR A 7 -8.43 -2.39 -48.08
N ASP A 8 -8.29 -3.49 -48.81
CA ASP A 8 -7.10 -3.72 -49.66
C ASP A 8 -7.02 -2.68 -50.81
N ALA A 9 -8.15 -2.22 -51.32
CA ALA A 9 -8.22 -1.15 -52.31
C ALA A 9 -7.73 0.19 -51.71
N ASP A 10 -8.11 0.50 -50.47
CA ASP A 10 -7.63 1.69 -49.75
C ASP A 10 -6.13 1.61 -49.52
N ARG A 11 -5.60 0.45 -49.08
CA ARG A 11 -4.17 0.22 -48.89
C ARG A 11 -3.39 0.43 -50.19
N THR A 12 -3.88 -0.13 -51.29
CA THR A 12 -3.26 0.04 -52.61
C THR A 12 -3.21 1.51 -53.01
N SER A 13 -4.31 2.24 -52.83
CA SER A 13 -4.38 3.66 -53.08
C SER A 13 -3.40 4.47 -52.22
N MET A 14 -3.32 4.16 -50.91
CA MET A 14 -2.40 4.80 -50.01
C MET A 14 -0.92 4.54 -50.36
N LEU A 15 -0.57 3.28 -50.69
CA LEU A 15 0.78 2.92 -51.14
C LEU A 15 1.18 3.64 -52.41
N ALA A 16 0.28 3.71 -53.40
CA ALA A 16 0.48 4.46 -54.64
C ALA A 16 0.71 5.97 -54.35
N ARG A 17 -0.05 6.55 -53.41
CA ARG A 17 0.11 7.94 -53.00
C ARG A 17 1.46 8.23 -52.30
N VAL A 18 1.97 7.25 -51.52
CA VAL A 18 3.30 7.31 -50.88
C VAL A 18 4.40 7.04 -51.88
N GLY A 19 4.13 6.39 -53.00
CA GLY A 19 5.12 6.05 -54.06
C GLY A 19 5.83 4.72 -53.82
N VAL A 20 5.22 3.78 -53.07
CA VAL A 20 5.77 2.45 -52.85
C VAL A 20 4.78 1.38 -53.33
N ALA A 21 5.32 0.16 -53.65
CA ALA A 21 4.50 -0.92 -54.16
C ALA A 21 3.82 -1.75 -53.06
N LYS A 22 4.47 -1.89 -51.91
CA LYS A 22 4.03 -2.73 -50.79
C LYS A 22 4.43 -2.14 -49.46
N VAL A 23 3.76 -2.60 -48.38
CA VAL A 23 3.98 -2.11 -47.01
C VAL A 23 5.44 -2.31 -46.55
N GLU A 24 6.08 -3.40 -46.97
CA GLU A 24 7.47 -3.71 -46.62
C GLU A 24 8.45 -2.64 -47.12
N ASP A 25 8.15 -1.97 -48.22
CA ASP A 25 8.98 -0.92 -48.79
C ASP A 25 9.06 0.33 -47.93
N LEU A 26 8.08 0.53 -47.03
CA LEU A 26 8.05 1.62 -46.04
C LEU A 26 9.16 1.49 -44.98
N PHE A 27 9.74 0.31 -44.84
CA PHE A 27 10.81 0.02 -43.88
C PHE A 27 12.19 -0.04 -44.56
N SER A 28 12.37 0.58 -45.72
CA SER A 28 13.59 0.53 -46.50
C SER A 28 14.82 1.10 -45.80
N ASP A 29 14.65 2.01 -44.85
CA ASP A 29 15.69 2.60 -44.00
C ASP A 29 16.19 1.66 -42.88
N ILE A 30 15.45 0.56 -42.58
CA ILE A 30 15.91 -0.48 -41.64
C ILE A 30 16.84 -1.47 -42.41
N PRO A 31 18.03 -1.81 -41.87
CA PRO A 31 18.90 -2.78 -42.45
C PRO A 31 18.19 -4.13 -42.71
N ALA A 32 18.44 -4.76 -43.86
CA ALA A 32 17.73 -6.00 -44.24
C ALA A 32 17.91 -7.13 -43.21
N SER A 33 19.06 -7.19 -42.52
CA SER A 33 19.35 -8.18 -41.48
C SER A 33 18.50 -8.00 -40.19
N ALA A 34 17.96 -6.80 -39.96
CA ALA A 34 17.12 -6.50 -38.81
C ALA A 34 15.62 -6.37 -39.17
N ARG A 35 15.30 -6.47 -40.48
CA ARG A 35 13.95 -6.27 -41.02
C ARG A 35 13.18 -7.58 -40.97
N PHE A 36 11.99 -7.56 -40.32
CA PHE A 36 11.06 -8.70 -40.26
C PHE A 36 11.72 -10.01 -39.79
N PRO A 37 12.41 -10.05 -38.63
CA PRO A 37 13.06 -11.25 -38.16
C PRO A 37 12.05 -12.38 -37.99
N LYS A 38 12.44 -13.61 -38.38
CA LYS A 38 11.63 -14.78 -38.08
C LYS A 38 11.67 -15.03 -36.57
N LEU A 39 10.51 -14.88 -35.95
CA LEU A 39 10.39 -15.15 -34.53
C LEU A 39 10.12 -16.63 -34.30
N ASP A 40 10.90 -17.23 -33.41
CA ASP A 40 10.70 -18.61 -32.96
C ASP A 40 9.72 -18.62 -31.80
N LEU A 41 8.46 -18.35 -32.10
CA LEU A 41 7.35 -18.35 -31.15
C LEU A 41 6.44 -19.55 -31.40
N PRO A 42 5.84 -20.11 -30.34
CA PRO A 42 4.82 -21.14 -30.52
C PRO A 42 3.62 -20.60 -31.32
N PRO A 43 2.83 -21.47 -31.95
CA PRO A 43 1.61 -21.07 -32.65
C PRO A 43 0.67 -20.29 -31.69
N PRO A 44 -0.10 -19.32 -32.21
CA PRO A 44 -1.07 -18.62 -31.38
C PRO A 44 -2.16 -19.57 -30.88
N LEU A 45 -2.52 -19.44 -29.62
CA LEU A 45 -3.65 -20.15 -29.02
C LEU A 45 -4.95 -19.41 -29.33
N SER A 46 -6.06 -20.16 -29.43
CA SER A 46 -7.40 -19.57 -29.34
C SER A 46 -7.64 -19.02 -27.92
N GLU A 47 -8.62 -18.11 -27.77
CA GLU A 47 -9.00 -17.56 -26.46
C GLU A 47 -9.31 -18.68 -25.44
N MET A 48 -10.05 -19.71 -25.88
CA MET A 48 -10.41 -20.84 -25.03
C MET A 48 -9.17 -21.66 -24.60
N GLU A 49 -8.20 -21.87 -25.46
CA GLU A 49 -6.95 -22.58 -25.12
C GLU A 49 -6.07 -21.75 -24.21
N ALA A 50 -5.93 -20.46 -24.47
CA ALA A 50 -5.18 -19.54 -23.60
C ALA A 50 -5.82 -19.45 -22.19
N MET A 51 -7.14 -19.39 -22.07
CA MET A 51 -7.86 -19.42 -20.79
C MET A 51 -7.53 -20.69 -20.01
N ARG A 52 -7.63 -21.87 -20.65
CA ARG A 52 -7.33 -23.14 -19.99
C ARG A 52 -5.90 -23.25 -19.48
N GLU A 53 -4.94 -22.78 -20.29
CA GLU A 53 -3.53 -22.79 -19.91
C GLU A 53 -3.25 -21.88 -18.73
N ILE A 54 -3.77 -20.65 -18.76
CA ILE A 54 -3.60 -19.69 -17.66
C ILE A 54 -4.31 -20.17 -16.39
N GLU A 55 -5.50 -20.73 -16.47
CA GLU A 55 -6.22 -21.31 -15.34
C GLU A 55 -5.46 -22.49 -14.73
N ALA A 56 -4.87 -23.34 -15.56
CA ALA A 56 -4.05 -24.46 -15.08
C ALA A 56 -2.76 -24.00 -14.37
N LEU A 57 -2.16 -22.91 -14.83
CA LEU A 57 -1.03 -22.27 -14.15
C LEU A 57 -1.47 -21.61 -12.83
N ALA A 58 -2.57 -20.89 -12.85
CA ALA A 58 -3.12 -20.22 -11.66
C ALA A 58 -3.49 -21.22 -10.55
N ALA A 59 -4.05 -22.39 -10.93
CA ALA A 59 -4.43 -23.45 -9.99
C ALA A 59 -3.25 -24.08 -9.22
N LYS A 60 -2.00 -23.83 -9.63
CA LYS A 60 -0.81 -24.28 -8.89
C LYS A 60 -0.47 -23.39 -7.69
N ASN A 61 -1.09 -22.21 -7.58
CA ASN A 61 -0.87 -21.30 -6.47
C ASN A 61 -1.80 -21.61 -5.29
N LEU A 62 -1.28 -21.40 -4.08
CA LEU A 62 -2.14 -21.29 -2.90
C LEU A 62 -2.76 -19.91 -2.86
N SER A 63 -4.05 -19.83 -2.61
CA SER A 63 -4.76 -18.54 -2.48
C SER A 63 -5.49 -18.46 -1.14
N ALA A 64 -5.71 -17.23 -0.68
CA ALA A 64 -6.45 -16.97 0.55
C ALA A 64 -7.91 -17.45 0.49
N SER A 65 -8.49 -17.60 -0.71
CA SER A 65 -9.85 -18.12 -0.90
C SER A 65 -9.93 -19.64 -0.82
N SER A 66 -8.82 -20.37 -1.06
CA SER A 66 -8.78 -21.84 -1.07
C SER A 66 -8.04 -22.44 0.12
N SER A 67 -7.45 -21.64 0.99
CA SER A 67 -6.61 -22.07 2.11
C SER A 67 -7.02 -21.38 3.41
N ALA A 68 -6.68 -21.98 4.56
CA ALA A 68 -6.71 -21.28 5.83
C ALA A 68 -5.52 -20.32 5.88
N TRP A 69 -5.81 -19.02 5.77
CA TRP A 69 -4.83 -17.99 5.46
C TRP A 69 -4.54 -17.10 6.67
N PHE A 70 -3.29 -17.14 7.15
CA PHE A 70 -2.81 -16.34 8.29
C PHE A 70 -1.55 -15.55 7.95
N LEU A 71 -1.28 -15.35 6.66
CA LEU A 71 -0.19 -14.49 6.17
C LEU A 71 -0.69 -13.05 6.06
N GLY A 72 0.11 -12.12 6.59
CA GLY A 72 -0.09 -10.69 6.53
C GLY A 72 1.20 -10.00 6.06
N ALA A 73 1.88 -9.32 6.99
CA ALA A 73 3.17 -8.66 6.74
C ALA A 73 3.09 -7.56 5.68
N GLY A 74 2.11 -6.66 5.79
CA GLY A 74 1.96 -5.47 4.95
C GLY A 74 0.87 -5.56 3.87
N ALA A 75 0.41 -6.75 3.48
CA ALA A 75 -0.76 -6.97 2.62
C ALA A 75 -1.71 -7.96 3.28
N TYR A 76 -3.01 -7.66 3.28
CA TYR A 76 -3.95 -8.36 4.15
C TYR A 76 -5.18 -8.83 3.40
N TYR A 77 -5.65 -10.05 3.73
CA TYR A 77 -6.88 -10.59 3.21
C TYR A 77 -8.07 -10.07 4.03
N HIS A 78 -8.70 -9.01 3.53
CA HIS A 78 -9.92 -8.40 4.08
C HIS A 78 -11.10 -8.63 3.15
N PHE A 79 -12.32 -8.54 3.68
CA PHE A 79 -13.54 -8.62 2.90
C PHE A 79 -13.73 -7.36 2.05
N ILE A 80 -14.00 -7.57 0.77
CA ILE A 80 -14.32 -6.51 -0.18
C ILE A 80 -15.81 -6.57 -0.51
N PRO A 81 -16.64 -5.60 -0.07
CA PRO A 81 -18.06 -5.55 -0.40
C PRO A 81 -18.28 -5.50 -1.91
N ALA A 82 -19.28 -6.23 -2.42
CA ALA A 82 -19.58 -6.33 -3.85
C ALA A 82 -19.82 -4.97 -4.53
N VAL A 83 -20.26 -3.96 -3.79
CA VAL A 83 -20.45 -2.59 -4.28
C VAL A 83 -19.12 -1.95 -4.73
N VAL A 84 -17.99 -2.33 -4.16
CA VAL A 84 -16.68 -1.77 -4.51
C VAL A 84 -16.31 -2.09 -5.96
N PRO A 85 -16.16 -3.35 -6.38
CA PRO A 85 -15.86 -3.67 -7.78
C PRO A 85 -17.00 -3.27 -8.72
N ALA A 86 -18.27 -3.33 -8.29
CA ALA A 86 -19.41 -2.96 -9.11
C ALA A 86 -19.38 -1.48 -9.52
N LEU A 87 -19.04 -0.57 -8.62
CA LEU A 87 -18.94 0.86 -8.92
C LEU A 87 -17.60 1.21 -9.58
N ALA A 88 -16.48 0.62 -9.13
CA ALA A 88 -15.17 0.90 -9.69
C ALA A 88 -15.03 0.45 -11.17
N SER A 89 -15.77 -0.58 -11.59
CA SER A 89 -15.78 -1.07 -12.99
C SER A 89 -16.66 -0.27 -13.94
N ARG A 90 -17.35 0.76 -13.47
CA ARG A 90 -18.16 1.60 -14.36
C ARG A 90 -17.26 2.35 -15.35
N GLY A 91 -17.69 2.44 -16.61
CA GLY A 91 -16.92 3.06 -17.68
C GLY A 91 -16.50 4.49 -17.40
N GLU A 92 -17.33 5.25 -16.67
CA GLU A 92 -17.07 6.64 -16.29
C GLU A 92 -15.81 6.79 -15.41
N PHE A 93 -15.51 5.79 -14.61
CA PHE A 93 -14.31 5.75 -13.77
C PHE A 93 -13.16 4.98 -14.40
N LEU A 94 -13.45 3.80 -14.96
CA LEU A 94 -12.44 2.88 -15.49
C LEU A 94 -11.65 3.48 -16.66
N THR A 95 -12.30 4.29 -17.49
CA THR A 95 -11.68 4.97 -18.63
C THR A 95 -11.16 6.38 -18.29
N ALA A 96 -11.39 6.88 -17.07
CA ALA A 96 -10.94 8.20 -16.66
C ALA A 96 -9.40 8.22 -16.52
N TYR A 97 -8.81 9.32 -17.00
CA TYR A 97 -7.39 9.62 -16.77
C TYR A 97 -7.26 10.72 -15.71
N THR A 98 -6.11 11.33 -15.59
CA THR A 98 -5.88 12.41 -14.65
C THR A 98 -6.85 13.58 -14.91
N PRO A 99 -7.56 14.08 -13.88
CA PRO A 99 -8.59 15.11 -14.05
C PRO A 99 -7.99 16.52 -14.14
N TYR A 100 -7.18 16.79 -15.18
CA TYR A 100 -6.57 18.10 -15.38
C TYR A 100 -7.57 19.20 -15.74
N GLN A 101 -8.62 18.85 -16.50
CA GLN A 101 -9.65 19.77 -16.91
C GLN A 101 -10.88 19.63 -15.99
N PRO A 102 -11.05 20.53 -15.01
CA PRO A 102 -12.13 20.40 -14.02
C PRO A 102 -13.52 20.42 -14.67
N GLU A 103 -13.69 21.11 -15.80
CA GLU A 103 -14.96 21.27 -16.48
C GLU A 103 -15.57 19.93 -16.91
N VAL A 104 -14.74 18.95 -17.27
CA VAL A 104 -15.17 17.63 -17.75
C VAL A 104 -14.91 16.50 -16.76
N SER A 105 -14.32 16.81 -15.59
CA SER A 105 -13.84 15.81 -14.63
C SER A 105 -14.44 15.97 -13.24
N GLN A 106 -15.57 16.64 -13.10
CA GLN A 106 -16.16 16.96 -11.79
C GLN A 106 -16.46 15.73 -10.95
N GLY A 107 -16.96 14.64 -11.56
CA GLY A 107 -17.24 13.40 -10.83
C GLY A 107 -15.98 12.74 -10.26
N THR A 108 -14.91 12.67 -11.05
CA THR A 108 -13.61 12.13 -10.60
C THR A 108 -12.99 13.00 -9.52
N LEU A 109 -13.02 14.33 -9.69
CA LEU A 109 -12.51 15.28 -8.70
C LEU A 109 -13.30 15.22 -7.39
N GLN A 110 -14.62 15.07 -7.47
CA GLN A 110 -15.45 14.88 -6.28
C GLN A 110 -15.11 13.59 -5.54
N ALA A 111 -14.94 12.47 -6.25
CA ALA A 111 -14.54 11.20 -5.64
C ALA A 111 -13.17 11.31 -4.93
N ILE A 112 -12.21 12.00 -5.52
CA ILE A 112 -10.91 12.27 -4.88
C ILE A 112 -11.09 13.12 -3.61
N PHE A 113 -11.90 14.17 -3.67
CA PHE A 113 -12.16 15.03 -2.51
C PHE A 113 -12.85 14.28 -1.37
N GLU A 114 -13.80 13.40 -1.69
CA GLU A 114 -14.48 12.54 -0.71
C GLU A 114 -13.51 11.54 -0.08
N TYR A 115 -12.65 10.90 -0.90
CA TYR A 115 -11.58 10.04 -0.40
C TYR A 115 -10.65 10.79 0.56
N GLN A 116 -10.13 11.96 0.16
CA GLN A 116 -9.25 12.77 0.99
C GLN A 116 -9.90 13.10 2.35
N SER A 117 -11.19 13.43 2.33
CA SER A 117 -11.94 13.76 3.54
C SER A 117 -12.12 12.57 4.47
N MET A 118 -12.48 11.41 3.93
CA MET A 118 -12.67 10.19 4.73
C MET A 118 -11.34 9.64 5.25
N ALA A 119 -10.30 9.66 4.41
CA ALA A 119 -8.96 9.23 4.81
C ALA A 119 -8.36 10.16 5.88
N ALA A 120 -8.57 11.47 5.76
CA ALA A 120 -8.15 12.44 6.78
C ALA A 120 -8.82 12.17 8.13
N ALA A 121 -10.14 11.92 8.12
CA ALA A 121 -10.89 11.58 9.32
C ALA A 121 -10.42 10.24 9.95
N LEU A 122 -10.10 9.23 9.12
CA LEU A 122 -9.64 7.92 9.58
C LEU A 122 -8.25 8.01 10.22
N LEU A 123 -7.32 8.75 9.60
CA LEU A 123 -5.94 8.90 10.07
C LEU A 123 -5.79 9.99 11.16
N GLY A 124 -6.83 10.77 11.41
CA GLY A 124 -6.83 11.85 12.41
C GLY A 124 -5.97 13.05 12.03
N VAL A 125 -5.77 13.29 10.74
CA VAL A 125 -4.99 14.41 10.20
C VAL A 125 -5.88 15.39 9.44
N GLU A 126 -5.36 16.59 9.18
CA GLU A 126 -6.18 17.65 8.58
C GLU A 126 -6.21 17.57 7.05
N VAL A 127 -5.17 17.04 6.42
CA VAL A 127 -5.05 16.95 4.95
C VAL A 127 -4.50 15.60 4.55
N VAL A 128 -5.12 14.98 3.54
CA VAL A 128 -4.60 13.78 2.84
C VAL A 128 -4.58 14.09 1.36
N ASN A 129 -3.56 13.63 0.63
CA ASN A 129 -3.49 13.79 -0.82
C ASN A 129 -4.32 12.74 -1.56
N ALA A 130 -4.35 12.84 -2.90
CA ALA A 130 -5.15 11.94 -3.73
C ALA A 130 -4.68 10.48 -3.66
N SER A 131 -3.40 10.20 -3.56
CA SER A 131 -2.73 8.95 -3.19
C SER A 131 -1.26 8.90 -3.63
N HIS A 132 -0.54 7.90 -3.13
CA HIS A 132 0.77 7.43 -3.58
C HIS A 132 0.66 6.03 -4.18
N TYR A 133 1.78 5.44 -4.61
CA TYR A 133 1.79 4.12 -5.24
C TYR A 133 1.48 3.01 -4.24
N ASP A 134 2.10 3.07 -3.06
CA ASP A 134 1.92 2.13 -1.95
C ASP A 134 2.33 2.78 -0.61
N GLY A 135 2.18 2.04 0.47
CA GLY A 135 2.54 2.51 1.81
C GLY A 135 4.04 2.78 1.98
N ALA A 136 4.89 2.01 1.31
CA ALA A 136 6.34 2.17 1.39
C ALA A 136 6.80 3.49 0.74
N THR A 137 6.31 3.77 -0.48
CA THR A 137 6.59 5.03 -1.17
C THR A 137 5.94 6.22 -0.48
N ALA A 138 4.73 6.05 0.08
CA ALA A 138 4.09 7.09 0.89
C ALA A 138 4.92 7.44 2.14
N LEU A 139 5.51 6.43 2.81
CA LEU A 139 6.36 6.65 3.97
C LEU A 139 7.67 7.36 3.59
N ALA A 140 8.32 6.94 2.51
CA ALA A 140 9.53 7.59 2.00
C ALA A 140 9.28 9.05 1.61
N GLU A 141 8.17 9.34 0.94
CA GLU A 141 7.75 10.70 0.60
C GLU A 141 7.37 11.53 1.83
N GLY A 142 6.76 10.91 2.84
CA GLY A 142 6.49 11.55 4.14
C GLY A 142 7.78 12.00 4.83
N LEU A 143 8.83 11.21 4.72
CA LEU A 143 10.16 11.51 5.25
C LEU A 143 10.82 12.66 4.49
N LEU A 144 10.75 12.65 3.15
CA LEU A 144 11.20 13.78 2.31
C LEU A 144 10.40 15.06 2.58
N MET A 145 9.10 14.93 2.84
CA MET A 145 8.25 16.04 3.23
C MET A 145 8.73 16.67 4.56
N ALA A 146 9.06 15.84 5.55
CA ALA A 146 9.62 16.29 6.84
C ALA A 146 10.97 16.98 6.66
N TYR A 147 11.86 16.41 5.84
CA TYR A 147 13.16 17.02 5.49
C TYR A 147 13.00 18.40 4.86
N ASN A 148 12.11 18.50 3.87
CA ASN A 148 11.80 19.77 3.20
C ASN A 148 11.13 20.80 4.14
N ALA A 149 10.39 20.35 5.15
CA ALA A 149 9.80 21.22 6.17
C ALA A 149 10.86 21.80 7.10
N ALA A 150 11.92 21.02 7.41
CA ALA A 150 13.06 21.48 8.19
C ALA A 150 13.98 22.47 7.42
N GLY A 151 13.72 22.69 6.12
CA GLY A 151 14.45 23.69 5.31
C GLY A 151 15.93 23.39 5.11
N GLY A 152 16.35 22.13 5.23
CA GLY A 152 17.75 21.70 5.06
C GLY A 152 18.69 22.05 6.23
N SER A 153 18.16 22.59 7.32
CA SER A 153 18.94 22.92 8.51
C SER A 153 19.29 21.69 9.38
N ARG A 154 18.57 20.59 9.18
CA ARG A 154 18.74 19.31 9.89
C ARG A 154 18.82 18.20 8.85
N ASN A 155 19.63 17.19 9.10
CA ASN A 155 19.90 16.12 8.14
C ASN A 155 19.81 14.69 8.70
N LYS A 156 19.34 14.52 9.95
CA LYS A 156 19.21 13.21 10.56
C LYS A 156 17.76 12.79 10.70
N ALA A 157 17.45 11.54 10.28
CA ALA A 157 16.20 10.85 10.54
C ALA A 157 16.46 9.65 11.44
N ILE A 158 15.61 9.45 12.45
CA ILE A 158 15.65 8.27 13.33
C ILE A 158 14.50 7.35 12.94
N LEU A 159 14.81 6.11 12.58
CA LEU A 159 13.84 5.09 12.21
C LEU A 159 13.75 4.05 13.35
N CYS A 160 12.53 3.76 13.81
CA CYS A 160 12.31 2.62 14.69
C CYS A 160 12.64 1.31 13.94
N ALA A 161 13.35 0.39 14.58
CA ALA A 161 13.78 -0.86 13.94
C ALA A 161 12.62 -1.74 13.49
N ASP A 162 11.46 -1.68 14.18
CA ASP A 162 10.27 -2.46 13.89
C ASP A 162 9.39 -1.90 12.73
N ILE A 163 9.94 -0.99 11.90
CA ILE A 163 9.38 -0.65 10.59
C ILE A 163 9.59 -1.84 9.65
N HIS A 164 8.60 -2.09 8.77
CA HIS A 164 8.69 -3.16 7.76
C HIS A 164 10.05 -3.13 7.04
N PRO A 165 10.79 -4.24 6.97
CA PRO A 165 12.15 -4.26 6.40
C PRO A 165 12.22 -3.71 4.97
N GLU A 166 11.30 -4.14 4.09
CA GLU A 166 11.26 -3.66 2.71
C GLU A 166 10.93 -2.15 2.62
N TYR A 167 10.17 -1.62 3.57
CA TYR A 167 9.90 -0.18 3.63
C TYR A 167 11.17 0.61 3.96
N LYS A 168 12.02 0.07 4.83
CA LYS A 168 13.33 0.67 5.12
C LYS A 168 14.22 0.68 3.87
N ASP A 169 14.16 -0.35 3.04
CA ASP A 169 14.92 -0.41 1.78
C ASP A 169 14.39 0.61 0.75
N VAL A 170 13.07 0.81 0.67
CA VAL A 170 12.47 1.87 -0.15
C VAL A 170 12.89 3.24 0.35
N ILE A 171 12.85 3.49 1.66
CA ILE A 171 13.34 4.75 2.26
C ILE A 171 14.81 4.99 1.89
N ARG A 172 15.69 3.99 2.05
CA ARG A 172 17.11 4.12 1.67
C ARG A 172 17.29 4.44 0.20
N SER A 173 16.49 3.80 -0.68
CA SER A 173 16.53 4.05 -2.12
C SER A 173 16.10 5.47 -2.48
N TYR A 174 15.03 5.97 -1.89
CA TYR A 174 14.53 7.33 -2.11
C TYR A 174 15.51 8.39 -1.60
N LEU A 175 16.17 8.13 -0.50
CA LEU A 175 17.08 9.07 0.15
C LEU A 175 18.53 8.99 -0.36
N ALA A 176 18.86 8.03 -1.22
CA ALA A 176 20.24 7.78 -1.66
C ALA A 176 20.93 8.99 -2.31
N ALA A 177 20.15 9.89 -2.92
CA ALA A 177 20.68 11.13 -3.54
C ALA A 177 20.73 12.34 -2.59
N TYR A 178 20.28 12.17 -1.34
CA TYR A 178 20.23 13.24 -0.35
C TYR A 178 21.33 13.06 0.69
N ALA A 179 21.85 14.16 1.24
CA ALA A 179 22.79 14.11 2.34
C ALA A 179 22.07 13.90 3.70
N ILE A 180 21.25 12.85 3.78
CA ILE A 180 20.45 12.51 4.95
C ILE A 180 21.09 11.32 5.65
N GLN A 181 21.34 11.48 6.96
CA GLN A 181 21.79 10.40 7.84
C GLN A 181 20.57 9.63 8.38
N ILE A 182 20.48 8.36 8.06
CA ILE A 182 19.48 7.44 8.63
C ILE A 182 20.12 6.73 9.85
N VAL A 183 19.46 6.83 11.00
CA VAL A 183 19.82 6.13 12.23
C VAL A 183 18.70 5.18 12.60
N GLU A 184 18.96 3.88 12.66
CA GLU A 184 17.97 2.91 13.14
C GLU A 184 18.11 2.75 14.66
N SER A 185 16.97 2.62 15.34
CA SER A 185 16.88 2.48 16.79
C SER A 185 16.09 1.24 17.15
N ASP A 186 16.67 0.33 17.92
CA ASP A 186 16.01 -0.88 18.44
C ASP A 186 15.01 -0.59 19.58
N LEU A 187 14.90 0.69 19.98
CA LEU A 187 13.97 1.12 21.00
C LEU A 187 12.55 1.26 20.42
N PRO A 188 11.53 1.11 21.26
CA PRO A 188 10.14 1.43 20.85
C PRO A 188 10.01 2.93 20.51
N PRO A 189 8.89 3.35 19.89
CA PRO A 189 8.72 4.71 19.36
C PRO A 189 9.07 5.83 20.34
N GLU A 190 8.66 5.73 21.58
CA GLU A 190 8.94 6.70 22.65
C GLU A 190 10.46 6.77 23.00
N GLY A 191 11.11 5.62 23.02
CA GLY A 191 12.56 5.52 23.25
C GLY A 191 13.37 6.05 22.06
N ALA A 192 12.95 5.73 20.83
CA ALA A 192 13.57 6.25 19.62
C ALA A 192 13.45 7.79 19.54
N ALA A 193 12.28 8.34 19.90
CA ALA A 193 12.06 9.79 19.94
C ALA A 193 12.95 10.49 21.00
N ALA A 194 13.25 9.81 22.10
CA ALA A 194 14.16 10.34 23.12
C ALA A 194 15.61 10.49 22.63
N LEU A 195 16.03 9.77 21.59
CA LEU A 195 17.36 9.87 20.97
C LEU A 195 17.52 11.09 20.05
N ALA A 196 16.44 11.79 19.70
CA ALA A 196 16.48 12.95 18.82
C ALA A 196 17.36 14.07 19.40
N ASP A 197 18.07 14.79 18.55
CA ASP A 197 18.92 15.93 18.87
C ASP A 197 18.72 17.08 17.87
N GLU A 198 19.56 18.12 17.95
CA GLU A 198 19.47 19.33 17.11
C GLU A 198 19.64 19.04 15.61
N SER A 199 20.32 17.96 15.23
CA SER A 199 20.50 17.54 13.84
C SER A 199 19.32 16.75 13.30
N THR A 200 18.41 16.29 14.18
CA THR A 200 17.28 15.41 13.82
C THR A 200 16.12 16.23 13.27
N PHE A 201 15.62 15.89 12.09
CA PHE A 201 14.41 16.51 11.50
C PHE A 201 13.15 15.70 11.72
N CYS A 202 13.23 14.38 11.79
CA CYS A 202 12.09 13.53 12.12
C CYS A 202 12.45 12.24 12.83
N VAL A 203 11.47 11.69 13.53
CA VAL A 203 11.42 10.30 14.00
C VAL A 203 10.34 9.59 13.19
N VAL A 204 10.65 8.38 12.72
CA VAL A 204 9.72 7.54 11.95
C VAL A 204 9.34 6.34 12.80
N ALA A 205 8.04 6.21 13.09
CA ALA A 205 7.50 5.16 13.95
C ALA A 205 6.41 4.35 13.23
N PRO A 206 6.36 3.03 13.41
CA PRO A 206 5.26 2.20 12.93
C PRO A 206 4.11 2.16 13.94
N TYR A 207 2.90 1.91 13.44
CA TYR A 207 1.69 1.76 14.25
C TYR A 207 0.67 0.83 13.58
N PRO A 208 0.71 -0.49 13.85
CA PRO A 208 1.67 -1.22 14.69
C PRO A 208 3.05 -1.40 14.03
N GLY A 209 4.00 -1.97 14.79
CA GLY A 209 5.27 -2.44 14.26
C GLY A 209 5.13 -3.68 13.39
N PHE A 210 6.18 -4.00 12.62
CA PHE A 210 6.22 -5.18 11.74
C PHE A 210 6.09 -6.50 12.52
N SER A 211 6.61 -6.54 13.73
CA SER A 211 6.45 -7.71 14.63
C SER A 211 5.06 -7.82 15.27
N GLY A 212 4.16 -6.87 14.99
CA GLY A 212 2.82 -6.74 15.55
C GLY A 212 2.71 -5.83 16.78
N ALA A 213 3.84 -5.41 17.36
CA ALA A 213 3.85 -4.63 18.62
C ALA A 213 3.26 -3.22 18.44
N ILE A 214 2.48 -2.78 19.41
CA ILE A 214 1.94 -1.41 19.48
C ILE A 214 2.77 -0.60 20.48
N GLY A 215 3.43 0.45 19.99
CA GLY A 215 4.21 1.39 20.82
C GLY A 215 3.39 2.60 21.28
N ASP A 216 3.93 3.36 22.25
CA ASP A 216 3.30 4.59 22.74
C ASP A 216 3.64 5.79 21.85
N LEU A 217 2.77 6.03 20.84
CA LEU A 217 2.92 7.19 19.95
C LEU A 217 2.71 8.53 20.67
N GLY A 218 1.88 8.58 21.70
CA GLY A 218 1.64 9.81 22.46
C GLY A 218 2.90 10.28 23.20
N ALA A 219 3.59 9.36 23.84
CA ALA A 219 4.87 9.63 24.47
C ALA A 219 5.95 9.97 23.42
N ALA A 220 5.97 9.26 22.27
CA ALA A 220 6.88 9.55 21.16
C ALA A 220 6.68 10.96 20.58
N ALA A 221 5.43 11.37 20.36
CA ALA A 221 5.08 12.72 19.89
C ALA A 221 5.57 13.78 20.89
N THR A 222 5.29 13.58 22.17
CA THR A 222 5.73 14.50 23.23
C THR A 222 7.24 14.67 23.24
N ALA A 223 7.99 13.56 23.18
CA ALA A 223 9.45 13.58 23.21
C ALA A 223 10.05 14.23 21.96
N ALA A 224 9.49 13.96 20.77
CA ALA A 224 9.94 14.55 19.51
C ALA A 224 9.66 16.06 19.47
N HIS A 225 8.43 16.48 19.80
CA HIS A 225 8.02 17.88 19.75
C HIS A 225 8.76 18.77 20.76
N ALA A 226 9.14 18.24 21.92
CA ALA A 226 9.96 18.96 22.88
C ALA A 226 11.31 19.40 22.31
N LYS A 227 11.78 18.75 21.23
CA LYS A 227 13.03 19.05 20.51
C LYS A 227 12.79 19.72 19.13
N GLY A 228 11.55 20.06 18.83
CA GLY A 228 11.14 20.62 17.52
C GLY A 228 11.36 19.64 16.36
N VAL A 229 11.20 18.34 16.63
CA VAL A 229 11.36 17.24 15.68
C VAL A 229 9.98 16.73 15.27
N LEU A 230 9.77 16.45 13.98
CA LEU A 230 8.49 15.93 13.48
C LEU A 230 8.38 14.42 13.74
N LEU A 231 7.15 13.97 14.07
CA LEU A 231 6.80 12.57 14.16
C LEU A 231 6.11 12.12 12.86
N VAL A 232 6.74 11.22 12.12
CA VAL A 232 6.22 10.56 10.92
C VAL A 232 5.78 9.16 11.31
N VAL A 233 4.53 8.80 11.04
CA VAL A 233 3.98 7.49 11.43
C VAL A 233 3.55 6.70 10.22
N HIS A 234 3.93 5.42 10.14
CA HIS A 234 3.32 4.44 9.25
C HIS A 234 2.24 3.67 9.99
N ALA A 235 0.99 3.75 9.53
CA ALA A 235 -0.16 3.21 10.23
C ALA A 235 -0.89 2.10 9.45
N ASP A 236 -1.53 1.18 10.19
CA ASP A 236 -2.55 0.29 9.64
C ASP A 236 -3.92 1.01 9.67
N PRO A 237 -4.54 1.31 8.52
CA PRO A 237 -5.77 2.07 8.47
C PRO A 237 -6.99 1.34 9.07
N ILE A 238 -7.00 0.00 9.08
CA ILE A 238 -8.09 -0.77 9.74
C ILE A 238 -8.01 -0.61 11.26
N MET A 239 -6.80 -0.59 11.82
CA MET A 239 -6.61 -0.39 13.26
C MET A 239 -7.18 0.96 13.75
N CYS A 240 -7.12 1.99 12.91
CA CYS A 240 -7.71 3.31 13.21
C CYS A 240 -9.25 3.29 13.36
N GLY A 241 -9.92 2.20 12.97
CA GLY A 241 -11.34 1.99 13.25
C GLY A 241 -11.66 1.63 14.71
N LEU A 242 -10.68 1.21 15.49
CA LEU A 242 -10.83 0.78 16.88
C LEU A 242 -9.98 1.60 17.86
N LEU A 243 -8.70 1.79 17.53
CA LEU A 243 -7.75 2.52 18.36
C LEU A 243 -7.67 4.00 17.94
N LYS A 244 -7.13 4.85 18.82
CA LYS A 244 -6.87 6.24 18.47
C LYS A 244 -6.00 6.33 17.23
N SER A 245 -6.37 7.22 16.33
CA SER A 245 -5.61 7.45 15.10
C SER A 245 -4.23 8.08 15.39
N PRO A 246 -3.25 7.91 14.51
CA PRO A 246 -1.92 8.51 14.69
C PRO A 246 -1.97 10.05 14.85
N GLY A 247 -2.84 10.72 14.09
CA GLY A 247 -3.02 12.18 14.23
C GLY A 247 -3.52 12.60 15.59
N GLU A 248 -4.50 11.88 16.18
CA GLU A 248 -4.99 12.12 17.55
C GLU A 248 -3.89 11.86 18.61
N LEU A 249 -2.92 10.97 18.30
CA LEU A 249 -1.77 10.68 19.16
C LEU A 249 -0.59 11.64 18.92
N GLY A 250 -0.74 12.63 18.03
CA GLY A 250 0.21 13.72 17.84
C GLY A 250 1.12 13.59 16.61
N ALA A 251 0.94 12.59 15.76
CA ALA A 251 1.70 12.49 14.50
C ALA A 251 1.55 13.75 13.65
N ASP A 252 2.64 14.19 13.03
CA ASP A 252 2.66 15.36 12.14
C ASP A 252 2.42 14.95 10.68
N ILE A 253 2.94 13.78 10.30
CA ILE A 253 2.78 13.17 8.98
C ILE A 253 2.40 11.70 9.21
N VAL A 254 1.41 11.23 8.47
CA VAL A 254 0.93 9.84 8.54
C VAL A 254 0.97 9.24 7.15
N ALA A 255 1.72 8.17 6.99
CA ALA A 255 1.66 7.28 5.83
C ALA A 255 0.90 6.01 6.19
N ALA A 256 0.23 5.38 5.23
CA ALA A 256 -0.42 4.10 5.44
C ALA A 256 -0.49 3.31 4.13
N GLU A 257 -0.61 1.97 4.24
CA GLU A 257 -0.97 1.12 3.12
C GLU A 257 -2.49 0.92 3.09
N GLY A 258 -3.12 1.48 2.08
CA GLY A 258 -4.57 1.45 1.90
C GLY A 258 -5.12 0.21 1.18
N GLN A 259 -4.29 -0.81 0.91
CA GLN A 259 -4.74 -2.05 0.25
C GLN A 259 -5.94 -2.66 0.97
N SER A 260 -5.93 -2.67 2.30
CA SER A 260 -7.01 -3.23 3.13
C SER A 260 -8.36 -2.50 3.02
N LEU A 261 -8.38 -1.32 2.39
CA LEU A 261 -9.59 -0.52 2.18
C LEU A 261 -10.26 -0.85 0.84
N GLY A 262 -10.63 -2.11 0.62
CA GLY A 262 -11.40 -2.54 -0.55
C GLY A 262 -10.56 -2.85 -1.81
N ASN A 263 -9.24 -2.99 -1.68
CA ASN A 263 -8.37 -3.42 -2.76
C ASN A 263 -7.96 -4.89 -2.57
N PRO A 264 -8.00 -5.73 -3.62
CA PRO A 264 -7.53 -7.11 -3.53
C PRO A 264 -6.00 -7.15 -3.39
N MET A 265 -5.47 -8.23 -2.82
CA MET A 265 -4.01 -8.43 -2.69
C MET A 265 -3.31 -8.57 -4.06
N SER A 266 -3.98 -9.10 -5.07
CA SER A 266 -3.57 -9.17 -6.49
C SER A 266 -2.12 -9.60 -6.71
N PHE A 267 -1.63 -10.56 -5.93
CA PHE A 267 -0.25 -11.07 -5.98
C PHE A 267 0.84 -9.99 -5.85
N GLY A 268 0.55 -8.90 -5.15
CA GLY A 268 1.51 -7.83 -4.87
C GLY A 268 1.14 -6.46 -5.43
N GLY A 269 -0.08 -6.27 -5.86
CA GLY A 269 -0.54 -4.95 -6.27
C GLY A 269 -1.23 -4.86 -7.63
N PRO A 270 -1.54 -3.65 -8.09
CA PRO A 270 -1.19 -2.36 -7.45
C PRO A 270 -1.91 -2.14 -6.12
N PHE A 271 -1.22 -1.50 -5.17
CA PHE A 271 -1.74 -1.15 -3.85
C PHE A 271 -2.13 0.34 -3.77
N LEU A 272 -2.22 0.91 -2.56
CA LEU A 272 -2.68 2.28 -2.37
C LEU A 272 -1.88 2.98 -1.27
N GLY A 273 -0.93 3.82 -1.64
CA GLY A 273 -0.24 4.67 -0.67
C GLY A 273 -1.16 5.79 -0.18
N MET A 274 -1.30 5.94 1.12
CA MET A 274 -1.98 7.04 1.78
C MET A 274 -0.94 7.95 2.42
N LEU A 275 -1.05 9.27 2.22
CA LEU A 275 -0.19 10.26 2.85
C LEU A 275 -1.02 11.43 3.35
N GLY A 276 -0.98 11.64 4.65
CA GLY A 276 -1.67 12.74 5.33
C GLY A 276 -0.73 13.53 6.23
N ALA A 277 -1.13 14.75 6.57
CA ALA A 277 -0.35 15.60 7.45
C ALA A 277 -1.20 16.70 8.12
N LYS A 278 -0.61 17.37 9.11
CA LYS A 278 -1.12 18.62 9.67
C LYS A 278 -1.18 19.71 8.60
N ALA A 279 -2.17 20.61 8.68
CA ALA A 279 -2.41 21.67 7.71
C ALA A 279 -1.20 22.57 7.45
N GLY A 280 -0.38 22.85 8.47
CA GLY A 280 0.85 23.64 8.34
C GLY A 280 1.87 23.05 7.34
N LEU A 281 1.79 21.76 7.05
CA LEU A 281 2.70 21.05 6.15
C LEU A 281 2.18 20.90 4.71
N VAL A 282 0.93 21.28 4.43
CA VAL A 282 0.26 21.05 3.13
C VAL A 282 1.07 21.56 1.91
N ARG A 283 1.78 22.68 2.05
CA ARG A 283 2.61 23.23 0.96
C ARG A 283 3.87 22.40 0.66
N LYS A 284 4.21 21.47 1.53
CA LYS A 284 5.34 20.53 1.38
C LYS A 284 4.89 19.12 1.00
N MET A 285 3.56 18.89 1.01
CA MET A 285 2.99 17.58 0.68
C MET A 285 3.17 17.27 -0.81
N PRO A 286 3.73 16.12 -1.19
CA PRO A 286 3.79 15.67 -2.58
C PRO A 286 2.42 15.19 -3.07
N GLY A 287 2.32 14.97 -4.37
CA GLY A 287 1.12 14.42 -5.02
C GLY A 287 -0.01 15.44 -5.18
N ARG A 288 -1.10 14.96 -5.78
CA ARG A 288 -2.25 15.80 -6.12
C ARG A 288 -3.13 16.06 -4.92
N LEU A 289 -3.69 17.27 -4.91
CA LEU A 289 -4.69 17.70 -3.95
C LEU A 289 -5.89 18.27 -4.70
N VAL A 290 -7.07 17.82 -4.34
CA VAL A 290 -8.34 18.37 -4.83
C VAL A 290 -8.93 19.26 -3.76
N GLY A 291 -9.31 20.46 -4.17
CA GLY A 291 -10.01 21.44 -3.33
C GLY A 291 -11.42 21.68 -3.82
N GLN A 292 -12.30 22.11 -2.91
CA GLN A 292 -13.63 22.61 -3.25
C GLN A 292 -13.53 24.06 -3.71
N ALA A 293 -14.24 24.39 -4.80
CA ALA A 293 -14.35 25.73 -5.36
C ALA A 293 -15.82 26.08 -5.63
N LYS A 294 -16.07 27.32 -6.06
CA LYS A 294 -17.38 27.74 -6.59
C LYS A 294 -17.18 28.26 -8.01
N ASP A 295 -18.15 27.96 -8.88
CA ASP A 295 -18.18 28.52 -10.23
C ASP A 295 -18.69 29.98 -10.22
N ALA A 296 -18.73 30.62 -11.40
CA ALA A 296 -19.20 31.99 -11.55
C ALA A 296 -20.67 32.20 -11.12
N ALA A 297 -21.49 31.13 -11.10
CA ALA A 297 -22.86 31.14 -10.61
C ALA A 297 -22.99 30.81 -9.12
N GLY A 298 -21.85 30.63 -8.39
CA GLY A 298 -21.83 30.27 -6.98
C GLY A 298 -22.08 28.79 -6.69
N ARG A 299 -22.18 27.93 -7.69
CA ARG A 299 -22.39 26.48 -7.53
C ARG A 299 -21.10 25.81 -7.08
N ARG A 300 -21.21 24.81 -6.21
CA ARG A 300 -20.08 24.00 -5.75
C ARG A 300 -19.43 23.23 -6.91
N GLY A 301 -18.12 23.27 -6.99
CA GLY A 301 -17.31 22.48 -7.90
C GLY A 301 -16.02 22.04 -7.23
N PHE A 302 -15.21 21.25 -7.94
CA PHE A 302 -13.95 20.70 -7.47
C PHE A 302 -12.84 20.98 -8.48
N VAL A 303 -11.64 21.26 -7.99
CA VAL A 303 -10.47 21.59 -8.83
C VAL A 303 -9.21 20.97 -8.25
N LEU A 304 -8.22 20.68 -9.09
CA LEU A 304 -6.86 20.45 -8.62
C LEU A 304 -6.30 21.74 -8.00
N THR A 305 -5.69 21.64 -6.84
CA THR A 305 -5.13 22.78 -6.11
C THR A 305 -3.65 22.60 -5.81
N LEU A 306 -2.93 23.71 -5.60
CA LEU A 306 -1.50 23.72 -5.28
C LEU A 306 -0.62 22.99 -6.33
N THR A 307 -1.06 22.87 -7.57
CA THR A 307 -0.39 22.13 -8.66
C THR A 307 1.01 22.65 -8.98
N ALA A 308 1.33 23.88 -8.61
CA ALA A 308 2.69 24.46 -8.79
C ALA A 308 3.79 23.67 -8.04
N ARG A 309 3.46 22.74 -7.14
CA ARG A 309 4.42 21.85 -6.45
C ARG A 309 4.80 20.63 -7.28
N GLU A 310 3.96 20.25 -8.24
CA GLU A 310 4.06 18.98 -8.97
C GLU A 310 5.16 19.03 -10.03
N GLN A 311 5.71 17.84 -10.36
CA GLN A 311 6.88 17.73 -11.24
C GLN A 311 6.62 18.19 -12.67
N HIS A 312 5.41 18.09 -13.21
CA HIS A 312 5.08 18.58 -14.56
C HIS A 312 5.10 20.10 -14.68
N ILE A 313 5.06 20.82 -13.55
CA ILE A 313 5.23 22.28 -13.49
C ILE A 313 6.65 22.64 -13.08
N ARG A 314 7.15 22.08 -11.97
CA ARG A 314 8.44 22.44 -11.37
C ARG A 314 9.64 21.69 -11.95
N ARG A 315 9.41 20.62 -12.69
CA ARG A 315 10.44 19.79 -13.31
C ARG A 315 11.48 19.31 -12.26
N GLU A 316 12.76 19.53 -12.49
CA GLU A 316 13.86 19.17 -11.60
C GLU A 316 13.82 19.85 -10.21
N LYS A 317 13.02 20.90 -10.05
CA LYS A 317 12.82 21.61 -8.77
C LYS A 317 11.61 21.12 -7.98
N ALA A 318 10.93 20.08 -8.45
CA ALA A 318 9.82 19.47 -7.71
C ALA A 318 10.33 18.79 -6.44
N ILE A 319 9.49 18.76 -5.43
CA ILE A 319 9.78 18.08 -4.15
C ILE A 319 9.76 16.57 -4.33
N SER A 320 8.95 16.06 -5.24
CA SER A 320 8.75 14.64 -5.54
C SER A 320 8.68 14.42 -7.04
N ASN A 321 9.04 13.23 -7.49
CA ASN A 321 8.89 12.79 -8.87
C ASN A 321 7.57 12.06 -9.13
N ILE A 322 6.67 11.99 -8.16
CA ILE A 322 5.34 11.39 -8.35
C ILE A 322 4.58 12.14 -9.45
N CYS A 323 4.12 11.39 -10.46
CA CYS A 323 3.37 11.92 -11.59
C CYS A 323 1.91 11.54 -11.50
N SER A 324 1.63 10.24 -11.60
CA SER A 324 0.29 9.69 -11.44
C SER A 324 0.21 8.95 -10.10
N ASN A 325 -0.95 9.02 -9.48
CA ASN A 325 -1.28 8.28 -8.28
C ASN A 325 -1.95 6.93 -8.65
N GLN A 326 -2.40 6.19 -7.66
CA GLN A 326 -3.22 4.99 -7.83
C GLN A 326 -4.72 5.35 -7.86
N GLY A 327 -5.14 6.03 -8.94
CA GLY A 327 -6.50 6.61 -9.03
C GLY A 327 -7.63 5.61 -8.87
N LEU A 328 -7.52 4.42 -9.50
CA LEU A 328 -8.55 3.38 -9.38
C LEU A 328 -8.53 2.71 -7.99
N ALA A 329 -7.35 2.43 -7.43
CA ALA A 329 -7.24 1.89 -6.08
C ALA A 329 -7.74 2.89 -5.02
N MET A 330 -7.47 4.17 -5.20
CA MET A 330 -8.03 5.26 -4.38
C MET A 330 -9.55 5.30 -4.47
N LEU A 331 -10.12 5.16 -5.67
CA LEU A 331 -11.57 5.11 -5.85
C LEU A 331 -12.20 3.89 -5.16
N GLN A 332 -11.57 2.72 -5.25
CA GLN A 332 -12.00 1.52 -4.52
C GLN A 332 -12.03 1.78 -3.01
N ALA A 333 -10.99 2.41 -2.47
CA ALA A 333 -10.95 2.80 -1.06
C ALA A 333 -12.00 3.84 -0.70
N CYS A 334 -12.28 4.82 -1.57
CA CYS A 334 -13.35 5.78 -1.40
C CYS A 334 -14.72 5.09 -1.28
N ILE A 335 -15.02 4.17 -2.21
CA ILE A 335 -16.28 3.41 -2.20
C ILE A 335 -16.38 2.51 -0.97
N TYR A 336 -15.28 1.84 -0.59
CA TYR A 336 -15.20 1.01 0.60
C TYR A 336 -15.50 1.82 1.86
N LEU A 337 -14.81 2.94 2.08
CA LEU A 337 -15.00 3.80 3.24
C LEU A 337 -16.41 4.37 3.31
N ALA A 338 -17.00 4.77 2.17
CA ALA A 338 -18.37 5.25 2.09
C ALA A 338 -19.39 4.14 2.40
N ALA A 339 -19.18 2.92 1.90
CA ALA A 339 -20.06 1.78 2.13
C ALA A 339 -19.99 1.29 3.58
N MET A 340 -18.80 1.23 4.17
CA MET A 340 -18.58 0.75 5.53
C MET A 340 -19.01 1.81 6.58
N GLY A 341 -18.70 3.07 6.32
CA GLY A 341 -18.93 4.15 7.29
C GLY A 341 -18.20 3.91 8.62
N LYS A 342 -18.43 4.76 9.61
CA LYS A 342 -17.81 4.62 10.94
C LYS A 342 -18.12 3.28 11.61
N THR A 343 -19.38 2.84 11.52
CA THR A 343 -19.85 1.62 12.19
C THR A 343 -19.21 0.37 11.56
N GLY A 344 -19.15 0.30 10.22
CA GLY A 344 -18.53 -0.81 9.52
C GLY A 344 -17.03 -0.88 9.75
N MET A 345 -16.30 0.25 9.68
CA MET A 345 -14.86 0.31 9.97
C MET A 345 -14.57 -0.19 11.39
N ARG A 346 -15.36 0.26 12.38
CA ARG A 346 -15.23 -0.21 13.75
C ARG A 346 -15.50 -1.71 13.88
N ALA A 347 -16.55 -2.22 13.24
CA ALA A 347 -16.91 -3.63 13.30
C ALA A 347 -15.82 -4.53 12.70
N VAL A 348 -15.23 -4.15 11.56
CA VAL A 348 -14.10 -4.87 10.95
C VAL A 348 -12.90 -4.88 11.91
N ALA A 349 -12.54 -3.73 12.47
CA ALA A 349 -11.43 -3.63 13.40
C ALA A 349 -11.66 -4.47 14.68
N GLU A 350 -12.85 -4.43 15.27
CA GLU A 350 -13.23 -5.24 16.43
C GLU A 350 -13.18 -6.75 16.11
N LEU A 351 -13.63 -7.15 14.92
CA LEU A 351 -13.53 -8.55 14.50
C LEU A 351 -12.08 -9.00 14.35
N CYS A 352 -11.21 -8.19 13.72
CA CYS A 352 -9.78 -8.48 13.61
C CYS A 352 -9.15 -8.63 15.00
N TRP A 353 -9.36 -7.66 15.87
CA TRP A 353 -8.86 -7.67 17.25
C TRP A 353 -9.28 -8.93 18.00
N ASN A 354 -10.59 -9.19 18.07
CA ASN A 354 -11.13 -10.30 18.84
C ASN A 354 -10.64 -11.66 18.33
N LYS A 355 -10.62 -11.85 17.00
CA LYS A 355 -10.17 -13.10 16.38
C LYS A 355 -8.67 -13.32 16.55
N ALA A 356 -7.85 -12.26 16.43
CA ALA A 356 -6.40 -12.37 16.65
C ALA A 356 -6.07 -12.73 18.10
N HIS A 357 -6.73 -12.10 19.06
CA HIS A 357 -6.55 -12.42 20.49
C HIS A 357 -7.08 -13.82 20.84
N HIS A 358 -8.15 -14.26 20.19
CA HIS A 358 -8.62 -15.65 20.33
C HIS A 358 -7.59 -16.64 19.79
N ALA A 359 -7.03 -16.41 18.60
CA ALA A 359 -6.00 -17.25 18.02
C ALA A 359 -4.74 -17.30 18.90
N ALA A 360 -4.28 -16.15 19.38
CA ALA A 360 -3.14 -16.04 20.30
C ALA A 360 -3.39 -16.82 21.60
N SER A 361 -4.62 -16.73 22.16
CA SER A 361 -5.01 -17.51 23.36
C SER A 361 -5.03 -19.03 23.14
N LEU A 362 -5.39 -19.50 21.94
CA LEU A 362 -5.32 -20.93 21.63
C LEU A 362 -3.88 -21.39 21.47
N ILE A 363 -3.09 -20.65 20.70
CA ILE A 363 -1.68 -20.98 20.41
C ILE A 363 -0.83 -20.96 21.69
N SER A 364 -1.05 -19.99 22.58
CA SER A 364 -0.31 -19.89 23.84
C SER A 364 -0.48 -21.08 24.80
N LYS A 365 -1.51 -21.91 24.58
CA LYS A 365 -1.76 -23.14 25.36
C LYS A 365 -1.04 -24.37 24.80
N LEU A 366 -0.48 -24.26 23.60
CA LEU A 366 0.22 -25.36 22.95
C LEU A 366 1.61 -25.57 23.62
N PRO A 367 2.01 -26.81 23.88
CA PRO A 367 3.33 -27.07 24.45
C PRO A 367 4.46 -26.53 23.58
N GLY A 368 5.34 -25.72 24.17
CA GLY A 368 6.50 -25.17 23.49
C GLY A 368 6.24 -23.95 22.59
N PHE A 369 5.02 -23.46 22.52
CA PHE A 369 4.68 -22.21 21.84
C PHE A 369 4.53 -21.06 22.84
N ALA A 370 4.96 -19.86 22.45
CA ALA A 370 4.79 -18.67 23.25
C ALA A 370 4.46 -17.46 22.36
N ILE A 371 3.58 -16.60 22.85
CA ILE A 371 3.26 -15.33 22.18
C ILE A 371 4.23 -14.25 22.70
N ALA A 372 4.74 -13.39 21.81
CA ALA A 372 5.55 -12.25 22.22
C ALA A 372 4.75 -11.34 23.17
N LYS A 373 5.45 -10.86 24.22
CA LYS A 373 4.84 -9.99 25.24
C LYS A 373 4.75 -8.55 24.72
N SER A 374 3.70 -8.26 23.95
CA SER A 374 3.39 -6.90 23.50
C SER A 374 1.88 -6.80 23.25
N ASP A 375 1.34 -5.60 23.38
CA ASP A 375 0.01 -5.32 22.84
C ASP A 375 0.07 -5.41 21.31
N PHE A 376 -0.95 -5.99 20.69
CA PHE A 376 -1.02 -6.16 19.24
C PHE A 376 -2.44 -5.98 18.72
N PHE A 377 -2.58 -5.74 17.42
CA PHE A 377 -3.90 -5.57 16.79
C PHE A 377 -4.37 -6.85 16.10
N LYS A 378 -3.94 -7.11 14.87
CA LYS A 378 -4.31 -8.27 14.06
C LYS A 378 -3.14 -9.18 13.71
N GLU A 379 -1.92 -8.71 13.99
CA GLU A 379 -0.69 -9.47 13.81
C GLU A 379 0.03 -9.64 15.15
N PHE A 380 0.61 -10.83 15.34
CA PHE A 380 1.38 -11.14 16.55
C PHE A 380 2.46 -12.16 16.25
N THR A 381 3.58 -12.04 16.95
CA THR A 381 4.72 -12.97 16.81
C THR A 381 4.55 -14.17 17.75
N VAL A 382 4.69 -15.36 17.19
CA VAL A 382 4.66 -16.65 17.88
C VAL A 382 6.07 -17.25 17.88
N ARG A 383 6.61 -17.60 19.06
CA ARG A 383 7.79 -18.44 19.19
C ARG A 383 7.44 -19.89 19.04
N THR A 384 8.24 -20.63 18.28
CA THR A 384 7.99 -22.02 17.87
C THR A 384 9.12 -22.95 18.35
N THR A 385 8.81 -24.24 18.54
CA THR A 385 9.77 -25.27 18.95
C THR A 385 10.71 -25.69 17.82
N VAL A 386 10.20 -25.73 16.61
CA VAL A 386 10.95 -26.02 15.39
C VAL A 386 11.09 -24.75 14.56
N PRO A 387 12.04 -24.71 13.62
CA PRO A 387 12.19 -23.54 12.74
C PRO A 387 10.87 -23.16 12.06
N ALA A 388 10.49 -21.87 12.12
CA ALA A 388 9.20 -21.38 11.62
C ALA A 388 9.02 -21.63 10.12
N GLU A 389 10.09 -21.62 9.34
CA GLU A 389 10.06 -21.94 7.90
C GLU A 389 9.69 -23.40 7.65
N GLU A 390 10.18 -24.31 8.48
CA GLU A 390 9.85 -25.73 8.39
C GLU A 390 8.38 -25.96 8.72
N LEU A 391 7.86 -25.32 9.80
CA LEU A 391 6.43 -25.34 10.12
C LEU A 391 5.59 -24.78 8.98
N ALA A 392 5.94 -23.62 8.43
CA ALA A 392 5.21 -23.01 7.33
C ALA A 392 5.15 -23.94 6.10
N ASN A 393 6.26 -24.57 5.75
CA ASN A 393 6.33 -25.52 4.64
C ASN A 393 5.51 -26.79 4.88
N ARG A 394 5.51 -27.34 6.11
CA ARG A 394 4.69 -28.50 6.47
C ARG A 394 3.20 -28.17 6.37
N LEU A 395 2.77 -27.08 6.98
CA LEU A 395 1.35 -26.68 7.04
C LEU A 395 0.80 -26.27 5.67
N SER A 396 1.59 -25.57 4.84
CA SER A 396 1.15 -25.15 3.51
C SER A 396 0.79 -26.31 2.59
N ARG A 397 1.45 -27.47 2.73
CA ARG A 397 1.11 -28.70 2.00
C ARG A 397 -0.29 -29.23 2.34
N HIS A 398 -0.82 -28.84 3.47
CA HIS A 398 -2.17 -29.24 3.96
C HIS A 398 -3.18 -28.08 3.86
N GLY A 399 -2.89 -27.06 3.06
CA GLY A 399 -3.80 -25.94 2.83
C GLY A 399 -3.92 -24.95 4.01
N VAL A 400 -2.94 -24.93 4.90
CA VAL A 400 -2.85 -23.94 5.98
C VAL A 400 -1.60 -23.10 5.78
N VAL A 401 -1.78 -21.81 5.52
CA VAL A 401 -0.68 -20.82 5.43
C VAL A 401 -0.60 -20.11 6.78
N PRO A 402 0.33 -20.53 7.67
CA PRO A 402 0.25 -20.17 9.09
C PRO A 402 0.76 -18.80 9.44
N GLY A 403 1.39 -18.09 8.50
CA GLY A 403 2.01 -16.78 8.70
C GLY A 403 3.36 -16.68 8.01
N LEU A 404 4.11 -15.61 8.36
CA LEU A 404 5.44 -15.32 7.81
C LEU A 404 6.53 -15.78 8.77
N PRO A 405 7.43 -16.70 8.36
CA PRO A 405 8.66 -16.97 9.10
C PRO A 405 9.54 -15.72 9.14
N LEU A 406 9.86 -15.22 10.33
CA LEU A 406 10.64 -13.97 10.48
C LEU A 406 12.11 -14.14 10.08
N SER A 407 12.61 -15.37 9.98
CA SER A 407 13.93 -15.68 9.40
C SER A 407 14.12 -15.20 7.97
N ARG A 408 13.03 -14.92 7.24
CA ARG A 408 13.08 -14.35 5.88
C ARG A 408 13.75 -12.97 5.85
N TYR A 409 13.59 -12.20 6.90
CA TYR A 409 14.17 -10.86 7.04
C TYR A 409 15.24 -10.76 8.14
N PHE A 410 15.13 -11.63 9.15
CA PHE A 410 15.97 -11.65 10.33
C PHE A 410 16.50 -13.07 10.55
N PRO A 411 17.67 -13.44 10.00
CA PRO A 411 18.18 -14.81 10.03
C PRO A 411 18.32 -15.41 11.44
N GLU A 412 18.49 -14.57 12.47
CA GLU A 412 18.56 -14.95 13.87
C GLU A 412 17.19 -15.32 14.48
N ARG A 413 16.06 -14.88 13.87
CA ARG A 413 14.68 -15.11 14.35
C ARG A 413 14.07 -16.38 13.74
N ARG A 414 14.85 -17.46 13.67
CA ARG A 414 14.46 -18.72 13.00
C ARG A 414 13.25 -19.40 13.62
N HIS A 415 13.02 -19.18 14.91
CA HIS A 415 11.93 -19.78 15.69
C HIS A 415 10.78 -18.80 15.93
N GLU A 416 10.58 -17.85 15.03
CA GLU A 416 9.53 -16.85 15.16
C GLU A 416 8.69 -16.79 13.88
N LEU A 417 7.36 -16.86 14.08
CA LEU A 417 6.34 -16.81 13.05
C LEU A 417 5.45 -15.59 13.29
N LEU A 418 5.32 -14.72 12.32
CA LEU A 418 4.37 -13.62 12.35
C LEU A 418 3.02 -14.13 11.83
N VAL A 419 2.02 -14.16 12.69
CA VAL A 419 0.66 -14.64 12.40
C VAL A 419 -0.27 -13.45 12.25
N CYS A 420 -1.04 -13.42 11.17
CA CYS A 420 -2.07 -12.42 10.90
C CYS A 420 -3.47 -13.04 10.97
N VAL A 421 -4.39 -12.37 11.65
CA VAL A 421 -5.79 -12.81 11.75
C VAL A 421 -6.72 -11.64 11.46
N THR A 422 -7.40 -11.70 10.31
CA THR A 422 -8.38 -10.70 9.90
C THR A 422 -9.82 -11.16 10.19
N GLU A 423 -10.81 -10.33 9.89
CA GLU A 423 -12.23 -10.69 9.98
C GLU A 423 -12.59 -11.86 9.05
N MET A 424 -11.79 -12.13 8.02
CA MET A 424 -12.01 -13.25 7.08
C MET A 424 -11.74 -14.61 7.70
N CYS A 425 -10.89 -14.69 8.73
CA CYS A 425 -10.58 -15.95 9.39
C CYS A 425 -11.81 -16.44 10.16
N THR A 426 -12.28 -17.64 9.84
CA THR A 426 -13.37 -18.29 10.57
C THR A 426 -12.86 -18.95 11.86
N LYS A 427 -13.76 -19.18 12.84
CA LYS A 427 -13.42 -19.92 14.05
C LYS A 427 -12.80 -21.30 13.75
N GLY A 428 -13.39 -22.03 12.79
CA GLY A 428 -12.86 -23.35 12.39
C GLY A 428 -11.45 -23.29 11.80
N GLN A 429 -11.13 -22.24 11.03
CA GLN A 429 -9.77 -22.03 10.50
C GLN A 429 -8.77 -21.70 11.62
N ILE A 430 -9.16 -20.88 12.60
CA ILE A 430 -8.31 -20.55 13.76
C ILE A 430 -8.03 -21.82 14.59
N GLU A 431 -9.05 -22.65 14.85
CA GLU A 431 -8.90 -23.93 15.52
C GLU A 431 -8.05 -24.93 14.71
N LEU A 432 -8.20 -24.93 13.38
CA LEU A 432 -7.36 -25.72 12.48
C LEU A 432 -5.90 -25.29 12.56
N LEU A 433 -5.61 -23.98 12.55
CA LEU A 433 -4.25 -23.47 12.73
C LEU A 433 -3.62 -24.00 14.02
N ALA A 434 -4.31 -23.88 15.15
CA ALA A 434 -3.78 -24.33 16.44
C ALA A 434 -3.48 -25.83 16.45
N ARG A 435 -4.39 -26.69 15.95
CA ARG A 435 -4.16 -28.13 15.82
C ARG A 435 -2.99 -28.45 14.89
N SER A 436 -2.95 -27.82 13.72
CA SER A 436 -1.89 -28.07 12.74
C SER A 436 -0.50 -27.65 13.26
N LEU A 437 -0.40 -26.55 14.02
CA LEU A 437 0.83 -26.15 14.69
C LEU A 437 1.28 -27.20 15.72
N GLU A 438 0.38 -27.72 16.53
CA GLU A 438 0.67 -28.77 17.50
C GLU A 438 1.16 -30.07 16.82
N GLU A 439 0.44 -30.54 15.81
CA GLU A 439 0.79 -31.76 15.06
C GLU A 439 2.14 -31.63 14.34
N ALA A 440 2.40 -30.48 13.70
CA ALA A 440 3.63 -30.26 12.95
C ALA A 440 4.87 -30.03 13.82
N SER A 441 4.69 -29.76 15.12
CA SER A 441 5.77 -29.58 16.09
C SER A 441 6.27 -30.88 16.72
N ARG A 442 5.52 -31.96 16.54
CA ARG A 442 5.88 -33.34 16.97
C ARG A 442 6.79 -33.98 15.93
#